data_ed223e9cafbace69b095cb795f04b108
#
_entry.id   ed223e9cafbace69b095cb795f04b108
#
_cell.length_a   1.000
_cell.length_b   1.000
_cell.length_c   1.000
_cell.angle_alpha   90.00
_cell.angle_beta   90.00
_cell.angle_gamma   90.00
#
_symmetry.space_group_name_H-M   'P 1'
#
loop_
_entity.id
_entity.type
_entity.pdbx_description
1 polymer ?
#
loop_
_entity_poly.entity_id
_entity_poly.type
_entity_poly.pdbx_seq_one_letter_code
_entity_poly.pdbx_strand_id
1 'polypeptide(L)'
;MKNQIFNEINIVTMKRMGYNVAILDADVTGPSIPKAFGIKDKATGSEFGLYPLKSKTGIDIMSINLLLENDTDPVIWRGPILGNTVKQFWTDVIWGDVDFMFIDMPPGTGDVPLTVFQSLAIDGIIIVTSPQELVSMIVSKAVKMAEMMSIPVLGLVENMSYFKCPDNDKEYKIFGESHIDEIAEKHNLKVLAKLPIDPKISAACDKGMIELFDGDWFDNISKILESSEGKEMMKIAVAGEGKNVTEHFGHCVNFLIYSVENGNITNEESIPNPGHKPSFLPN
;
A
#
# COMPACT_ATOMS: atom_id res chain seq x y z
N MET A 1 11.22 -11.31 -2.44
CA MET A 1 12.43 -10.72 -1.81
C MET A 1 12.94 -9.46 -2.50
N LYS A 2 12.94 -9.31 -3.84
CA LYS A 2 13.57 -8.15 -4.52
C LYS A 2 12.81 -6.82 -4.35
N ASN A 3 11.50 -6.82 -4.27
CA ASN A 3 10.68 -5.59 -4.21
C ASN A 3 10.20 -5.25 -2.80
N GLN A 4 10.18 -6.21 -1.89
CA GLN A 4 9.69 -6.08 -0.52
C GLN A 4 10.53 -5.10 0.32
N ILE A 5 11.85 -5.13 0.18
CA ILE A 5 12.78 -4.23 0.88
C ILE A 5 12.41 -2.75 0.69
N PHE A 6 11.92 -2.39 -0.49
CA PHE A 6 11.47 -1.04 -0.78
C PHE A 6 10.30 -0.63 0.13
N ASN A 7 9.27 -1.48 0.22
CA ASN A 7 8.09 -1.20 1.04
C ASN A 7 8.47 -1.07 2.51
N GLU A 8 9.29 -2.00 3.02
CA GLU A 8 9.72 -2.04 4.42
C GLU A 8 10.43 -0.75 4.85
N ILE A 9 11.38 -0.24 4.06
CA ILE A 9 12.13 0.97 4.42
C ILE A 9 11.27 2.23 4.29
N ASN A 10 10.43 2.31 3.25
CA ASN A 10 9.53 3.45 3.07
C ASN A 10 8.55 3.59 4.24
N ILE A 11 7.99 2.46 4.69
CA ILE A 11 7.11 2.38 5.85
C ILE A 11 7.81 2.85 7.13
N VAL A 12 9.05 2.40 7.35
CA VAL A 12 9.86 2.82 8.49
C VAL A 12 10.14 4.32 8.45
N THR A 13 10.40 4.88 7.26
CA THR A 13 10.62 6.31 7.07
C THR A 13 9.38 7.12 7.43
N MET A 14 8.20 6.73 6.92
CA MET A 14 6.93 7.39 7.27
C MET A 14 6.65 7.32 8.77
N LYS A 15 6.93 6.17 9.42
CA LYS A 15 6.80 6.05 10.88
C LYS A 15 7.73 6.98 11.64
N ARG A 16 8.97 7.16 11.19
CA ARG A 16 9.94 8.11 11.78
C ARG A 16 9.51 9.56 11.64
N MET A 17 8.74 9.89 10.61
CA MET A 17 8.15 11.22 10.42
C MET A 17 6.96 11.48 11.36
N GLY A 18 6.51 10.48 12.11
CA GLY A 18 5.48 10.61 13.15
C GLY A 18 4.11 10.10 12.74
N TYR A 19 3.93 9.54 11.53
CA TYR A 19 2.66 9.00 11.07
C TYR A 19 2.30 7.66 11.71
N ASN A 20 1.02 7.38 11.81
CA ASN A 20 0.51 6.05 12.11
C ASN A 20 0.47 5.24 10.82
N VAL A 21 1.27 4.20 10.78
CA VAL A 21 1.50 3.44 9.55
C VAL A 21 1.08 2.00 9.75
N ALA A 22 0.43 1.45 8.74
CA ALA A 22 0.09 0.03 8.67
C ALA A 22 0.62 -0.61 7.39
N ILE A 23 0.84 -1.91 7.45
CA ILE A 23 1.21 -2.74 6.31
C ILE A 23 0.31 -3.97 6.22
N LEU A 24 -0.30 -4.13 5.06
CA LEU A 24 -1.03 -5.31 4.65
C LEU A 24 -0.16 -6.12 3.69
N ASP A 25 0.37 -7.25 4.15
CA ASP A 25 1.14 -8.18 3.34
C ASP A 25 0.19 -9.05 2.50
N ALA A 26 0.06 -8.69 1.24
CA ALA A 26 -0.75 -9.38 0.25
C ALA A 26 0.06 -10.38 -0.60
N ASP A 27 1.38 -10.50 -0.40
CA ASP A 27 2.18 -11.58 -1.01
C ASP A 27 2.04 -12.88 -0.21
N VAL A 28 0.86 -13.45 -0.29
CA VAL A 28 0.48 -14.67 0.43
C VAL A 28 1.35 -15.88 0.07
N THR A 29 2.01 -15.85 -1.08
CA THR A 29 2.84 -16.96 -1.58
C THR A 29 4.26 -16.95 -1.04
N GLY A 30 4.74 -15.80 -0.60
CA GLY A 30 6.10 -15.64 -0.07
C GLY A 30 6.19 -14.55 1.00
N PRO A 31 5.30 -14.57 2.00
CA PRO A 31 5.21 -13.49 2.97
C PRO A 31 6.48 -13.39 3.80
N SER A 32 7.13 -12.23 3.78
CA SER A 32 8.39 -11.99 4.47
C SER A 32 8.36 -10.81 5.43
N ILE A 33 7.31 -10.01 5.36
CA ILE A 33 7.15 -8.79 6.18
C ILE A 33 7.29 -9.06 7.67
N PRO A 34 6.59 -10.04 8.28
CA PRO A 34 6.73 -10.32 9.71
C PRO A 34 8.18 -10.63 10.11
N LYS A 35 8.91 -11.39 9.27
CA LYS A 35 10.30 -11.74 9.52
C LYS A 35 11.21 -10.52 9.52
N ALA A 36 11.06 -9.61 8.54
CA ALA A 36 11.88 -8.42 8.42
C ALA A 36 11.69 -7.45 9.60
N PHE A 37 10.49 -7.41 10.18
CA PHE A 37 10.18 -6.64 11.39
C PHE A 37 10.42 -7.40 12.69
N GLY A 38 10.86 -8.66 12.62
CA GLY A 38 11.19 -9.49 13.79
C GLY A 38 9.97 -9.92 14.60
N ILE A 39 8.80 -9.97 13.97
CA ILE A 39 7.55 -10.43 14.58
C ILE A 39 7.54 -11.96 14.58
N LYS A 40 7.26 -12.54 15.76
CA LYS A 40 7.19 -14.00 15.97
C LYS A 40 5.86 -14.45 16.52
N ASP A 41 5.08 -13.52 17.06
CA ASP A 41 3.77 -13.81 17.61
C ASP A 41 2.75 -14.06 16.51
N LYS A 42 1.64 -14.71 16.85
CA LYS A 42 0.53 -14.94 15.95
C LYS A 42 -0.56 -13.89 16.18
N ALA A 43 -1.27 -13.53 15.10
CA ALA A 43 -2.39 -12.62 15.20
C ALA A 43 -3.51 -13.25 16.04
N THR A 44 -4.16 -12.43 16.83
CA THR A 44 -5.31 -12.83 17.66
C THR A 44 -6.55 -12.12 17.17
N GLY A 45 -7.72 -12.66 17.51
CA GLY A 45 -8.99 -12.06 17.14
C GLY A 45 -9.96 -11.99 18.33
N SER A 46 -11.02 -11.22 18.14
CA SER A 46 -12.18 -11.15 19.01
C SER A 46 -13.45 -11.35 18.19
N GLU A 47 -14.61 -11.24 18.81
CA GLU A 47 -15.89 -11.20 18.11
C GLU A 47 -16.04 -9.99 17.15
N PHE A 48 -15.18 -8.96 17.29
CA PHE A 48 -15.21 -7.76 16.47
C PHE A 48 -14.23 -7.80 15.27
N GLY A 49 -13.30 -8.75 15.24
CA GLY A 49 -12.33 -8.89 14.16
C GLY A 49 -10.95 -9.34 14.62
N LEU A 50 -9.98 -9.27 13.68
CA LEU A 50 -8.59 -9.62 13.91
C LEU A 50 -7.80 -8.39 14.38
N TYR A 51 -6.84 -8.59 15.24
CA TYR A 51 -5.90 -7.53 15.64
C TYR A 51 -4.61 -7.65 14.86
N PRO A 52 -4.12 -6.55 14.23
CA PRO A 52 -2.80 -6.54 13.62
C PRO A 52 -1.74 -6.63 14.72
N LEU A 53 -0.57 -7.15 14.38
CA LEU A 53 0.58 -7.13 15.28
C LEU A 53 1.35 -5.83 15.12
N LYS A 54 1.84 -5.30 16.24
CA LYS A 54 2.66 -4.08 16.23
C LYS A 54 4.14 -4.44 16.17
N SER A 55 4.86 -3.76 15.29
CA SER A 55 6.31 -3.77 15.29
C SER A 55 6.87 -3.05 16.51
N LYS A 56 8.21 -3.06 16.67
CA LYS A 56 8.87 -2.39 17.81
C LYS A 56 8.64 -0.87 17.83
N THR A 57 8.49 -0.23 16.68
CA THR A 57 8.21 1.21 16.59
C THR A 57 6.72 1.52 16.50
N GLY A 58 5.85 0.49 16.53
CA GLY A 58 4.40 0.65 16.54
C GLY A 58 3.79 0.73 15.14
N ILE A 59 4.38 0.08 14.14
CA ILE A 59 3.77 -0.13 12.83
C ILE A 59 2.80 -1.30 12.95
N ASP A 60 1.57 -1.14 12.47
CA ASP A 60 0.57 -2.20 12.43
C ASP A 60 0.81 -3.13 11.24
N ILE A 61 0.90 -4.44 11.49
CA ILE A 61 1.26 -5.43 10.46
C ILE A 61 0.25 -6.58 10.46
N MET A 62 -0.29 -6.87 9.27
CA MET A 62 -1.09 -8.06 9.02
C MET A 62 -0.57 -8.83 7.81
N SER A 63 -0.37 -10.12 8.00
CA SER A 63 0.11 -11.07 7.00
C SER A 63 -0.53 -12.43 7.23
N ILE A 64 -0.67 -13.23 6.20
CA ILE A 64 -1.20 -14.60 6.31
C ILE A 64 -0.35 -15.46 7.26
N ASN A 65 0.97 -15.25 7.28
CA ASN A 65 1.87 -16.01 8.16
C ASN A 65 1.56 -15.82 9.66
N LEU A 66 0.90 -14.72 10.01
CA LEU A 66 0.51 -14.48 11.40
C LEU A 66 -0.70 -15.33 11.84
N LEU A 67 -1.38 -15.99 10.89
CA LEU A 67 -2.53 -16.88 11.11
C LEU A 67 -2.18 -18.37 10.96
N LEU A 68 -1.05 -18.68 10.32
CA LEU A 68 -0.61 -20.08 10.13
C LEU A 68 -0.02 -20.66 11.43
N GLU A 69 -0.25 -21.94 11.69
CA GLU A 69 0.35 -22.61 12.85
C GLU A 69 1.88 -22.64 12.74
N ASN A 70 2.40 -23.00 11.55
CA ASN A 70 3.83 -22.97 11.26
C ASN A 70 4.14 -22.06 10.08
N ASP A 71 5.20 -21.28 10.17
CA ASP A 71 5.60 -20.32 9.12
C ASP A 71 6.06 -21.01 7.82
N THR A 72 6.30 -22.32 7.87
CA THR A 72 6.68 -23.15 6.72
C THR A 72 5.53 -23.89 6.10
N ASP A 73 4.32 -23.77 6.64
CA ASP A 73 3.15 -24.43 6.09
C ASP A 73 2.84 -23.85 4.70
N PRO A 74 2.73 -24.67 3.66
CA PRO A 74 2.46 -24.17 2.32
C PRO A 74 1.03 -23.67 2.23
N VAL A 75 0.86 -22.42 1.82
CA VAL A 75 -0.46 -21.88 1.48
C VAL A 75 -0.84 -22.36 0.09
N ILE A 76 -1.58 -23.45 -0.01
CA ILE A 76 -2.04 -24.06 -1.26
C ILE A 76 -3.40 -23.48 -1.65
N TRP A 77 -3.45 -22.16 -1.86
CA TRP A 77 -4.69 -21.51 -2.25
C TRP A 77 -4.64 -21.06 -3.71
N ARG A 78 -5.77 -21.13 -4.38
CA ARG A 78 -5.89 -20.62 -5.75
C ARG A 78 -6.17 -19.11 -5.74
N GLY A 79 -5.83 -18.41 -6.83
CA GLY A 79 -5.93 -16.96 -6.95
C GLY A 79 -7.18 -16.30 -6.36
N PRO A 80 -8.42 -16.80 -6.64
CA PRO A 80 -9.63 -16.20 -6.07
C PRO A 80 -9.71 -16.28 -4.54
N ILE A 81 -9.17 -17.35 -3.93
CA ILE A 81 -9.14 -17.47 -2.46
C ILE A 81 -8.13 -16.48 -1.89
N LEU A 82 -6.96 -16.33 -2.52
CA LEU A 82 -5.94 -15.37 -2.11
C LEU A 82 -6.46 -13.92 -2.14
N GLY A 83 -7.13 -13.55 -3.22
CA GLY A 83 -7.75 -12.24 -3.34
C GLY A 83 -8.80 -11.97 -2.27
N ASN A 84 -9.66 -12.95 -2.00
CA ASN A 84 -10.65 -12.84 -0.92
C ASN A 84 -10.01 -12.72 0.46
N THR A 85 -8.91 -13.41 0.72
CA THR A 85 -8.17 -13.28 1.99
C THR A 85 -7.61 -11.88 2.18
N VAL A 86 -7.03 -11.30 1.14
CA VAL A 86 -6.54 -9.90 1.19
C VAL A 86 -7.70 -8.94 1.46
N LYS A 87 -8.85 -9.14 0.82
CA LYS A 87 -10.05 -8.37 1.08
C LYS A 87 -10.53 -8.52 2.52
N GLN A 88 -10.53 -9.74 3.08
CA GLN A 88 -10.87 -9.98 4.47
C GLN A 88 -9.89 -9.28 5.43
N PHE A 89 -8.60 -9.25 5.14
CA PHE A 89 -7.64 -8.48 5.94
C PHE A 89 -7.93 -6.98 5.92
N TRP A 90 -8.44 -6.46 4.81
CA TRP A 90 -8.87 -5.08 4.76
C TRP A 90 -10.10 -4.81 5.62
N THR A 91 -11.11 -5.70 5.58
CA THR A 91 -12.41 -5.49 6.23
C THR A 91 -12.48 -5.98 7.68
N ASP A 92 -11.79 -7.07 7.99
CA ASP A 92 -11.98 -7.80 9.26
C ASP A 92 -10.84 -7.53 10.26
N VAL A 93 -9.78 -6.85 9.83
CA VAL A 93 -8.71 -6.40 10.72
C VAL A 93 -9.06 -5.05 11.32
N ILE A 94 -8.90 -4.93 12.63
CA ILE A 94 -9.16 -3.69 13.38
C ILE A 94 -7.88 -2.83 13.33
N TRP A 95 -7.72 -2.07 12.24
CA TRP A 95 -6.52 -1.27 11.98
C TRP A 95 -6.36 -0.06 12.91
N GLY A 96 -7.46 0.46 13.46
CA GLY A 96 -7.43 1.68 14.27
C GLY A 96 -7.27 2.94 13.42
N ASP A 97 -6.61 3.94 14.00
CA ASP A 97 -6.36 5.24 13.35
C ASP A 97 -5.03 5.18 12.59
N VAL A 98 -5.09 5.03 11.27
CA VAL A 98 -3.95 4.85 10.37
C VAL A 98 -3.92 5.97 9.34
N ASP A 99 -2.80 6.72 9.29
CA ASP A 99 -2.59 7.78 8.31
C ASP A 99 -2.20 7.20 6.95
N PHE A 100 -1.33 6.18 6.94
CA PHE A 100 -0.85 5.52 5.71
C PHE A 100 -0.92 4.01 5.82
N MET A 101 -1.62 3.37 4.88
CA MET A 101 -1.60 1.93 4.72
C MET A 101 -0.85 1.53 3.46
N PHE A 102 0.17 0.72 3.62
CA PHE A 102 0.92 0.13 2.52
C PHE A 102 0.44 -1.30 2.26
N ILE A 103 0.20 -1.62 1.01
CA ILE A 103 -0.18 -2.97 0.58
C ILE A 103 0.97 -3.56 -0.21
N ASP A 104 1.65 -4.55 0.35
CA ASP A 104 2.73 -5.27 -0.32
C ASP A 104 2.15 -6.39 -1.17
N MET A 105 2.26 -6.25 -2.49
CA MET A 105 1.63 -7.16 -3.45
C MET A 105 2.60 -8.18 -4.02
N PRO A 106 2.12 -9.38 -4.39
CA PRO A 106 2.93 -10.34 -5.11
C PRO A 106 3.42 -9.76 -6.45
N PRO A 107 4.53 -10.26 -6.99
CA PRO A 107 5.06 -9.79 -8.26
C PRO A 107 4.12 -10.09 -9.43
N GLY A 108 4.06 -9.17 -10.37
CA GLY A 108 3.30 -9.31 -11.61
C GLY A 108 1.90 -8.68 -11.57
N THR A 109 1.07 -9.08 -12.54
CA THR A 109 -0.28 -8.54 -12.77
C THR A 109 -1.34 -9.65 -12.69
N GLY A 110 -1.19 -10.56 -11.73
CA GLY A 110 -2.08 -11.70 -11.52
C GLY A 110 -3.36 -11.38 -10.76
N ASP A 111 -4.02 -12.43 -10.26
CA ASP A 111 -5.34 -12.33 -9.62
C ASP A 111 -5.34 -11.49 -8.34
N VAL A 112 -4.27 -11.53 -7.54
CA VAL A 112 -4.20 -10.78 -6.28
C VAL A 112 -4.13 -9.28 -6.52
N PRO A 113 -3.19 -8.73 -7.34
CA PRO A 113 -3.20 -7.31 -7.71
C PRO A 113 -4.53 -6.86 -8.30
N LEU A 114 -5.13 -7.66 -9.19
CA LEU A 114 -6.41 -7.33 -9.80
C LEU A 114 -7.53 -7.23 -8.74
N THR A 115 -7.59 -8.19 -7.82
CA THR A 115 -8.58 -8.19 -6.73
C THR A 115 -8.39 -7.00 -5.80
N VAL A 116 -7.15 -6.68 -5.44
CA VAL A 116 -6.83 -5.50 -4.61
C VAL A 116 -7.35 -4.24 -5.29
N PHE A 117 -7.01 -4.03 -6.57
CA PHE A 117 -7.42 -2.84 -7.31
C PHE A 117 -8.94 -2.73 -7.54
N GLN A 118 -9.65 -3.85 -7.57
CA GLN A 118 -11.12 -3.86 -7.73
C GLN A 118 -11.88 -3.73 -6.41
N SER A 119 -11.26 -4.10 -5.30
CA SER A 119 -11.97 -4.26 -4.03
C SER A 119 -11.58 -3.27 -2.95
N LEU A 120 -10.40 -2.64 -3.07
CA LEU A 120 -9.89 -1.72 -2.06
C LEU A 120 -9.83 -0.29 -2.63
N ALA A 121 -10.05 0.68 -1.76
CA ALA A 121 -9.82 2.08 -2.10
C ALA A 121 -8.31 2.36 -2.09
N ILE A 122 -7.72 2.46 -3.29
CA ILE A 122 -6.28 2.67 -3.49
C ILE A 122 -6.05 4.07 -4.01
N ASP A 123 -5.29 4.88 -3.26
CA ASP A 123 -4.97 6.26 -3.62
C ASP A 123 -3.89 6.35 -4.69
N GLY A 124 -3.04 5.34 -4.79
CA GLY A 124 -2.01 5.28 -5.83
C GLY A 124 -1.12 4.07 -5.73
N ILE A 125 -0.37 3.80 -6.78
CA ILE A 125 0.61 2.72 -6.82
C ILE A 125 2.02 3.23 -7.11
N ILE A 126 3.00 2.59 -6.49
CA ILE A 126 4.41 2.73 -6.82
C ILE A 126 4.87 1.43 -7.49
N ILE A 127 5.42 1.55 -8.69
CA ILE A 127 5.91 0.38 -9.43
C ILE A 127 7.40 0.22 -9.14
N VAL A 128 7.74 -0.90 -8.48
CA VAL A 128 9.12 -1.23 -8.14
C VAL A 128 9.68 -2.23 -9.17
N THR A 129 10.85 -1.94 -9.67
CA THR A 129 11.53 -2.71 -10.71
C THR A 129 13.02 -2.90 -10.41
N SER A 130 13.77 -3.53 -11.30
CA SER A 130 15.22 -3.71 -11.23
C SER A 130 15.84 -3.56 -12.62
N PRO A 131 17.14 -3.24 -12.77
CA PRO A 131 17.80 -3.07 -14.08
C PRO A 131 17.86 -4.41 -14.84
N GLN A 132 16.86 -4.72 -15.65
CA GLN A 132 16.78 -5.91 -16.50
C GLN A 132 16.04 -5.57 -17.80
N GLU A 133 16.36 -6.24 -18.90
CA GLU A 133 15.79 -5.95 -20.24
C GLU A 133 14.25 -6.06 -20.31
N LEU A 134 13.64 -6.96 -19.51
CA LEU A 134 12.18 -7.17 -19.51
C LEU A 134 11.38 -6.10 -18.73
N VAL A 135 12.04 -5.18 -18.06
CA VAL A 135 11.40 -4.17 -17.19
C VAL A 135 10.41 -3.32 -17.95
N SER A 136 10.74 -2.88 -19.17
CA SER A 136 9.82 -2.06 -19.99
C SER A 136 8.47 -2.74 -20.21
N MET A 137 8.46 -4.05 -20.45
CA MET A 137 7.22 -4.81 -20.63
C MET A 137 6.43 -4.94 -19.31
N ILE A 138 7.12 -5.21 -18.22
CA ILE A 138 6.49 -5.37 -16.88
C ILE A 138 5.86 -4.06 -16.44
N VAL A 139 6.61 -2.95 -16.53
CA VAL A 139 6.12 -1.61 -16.20
C VAL A 139 4.93 -1.24 -17.07
N SER A 140 5.02 -1.46 -18.41
CA SER A 140 3.92 -1.16 -19.32
C SER A 140 2.65 -1.94 -18.99
N LYS A 141 2.75 -3.19 -18.54
CA LYS A 141 1.58 -3.98 -18.10
C LYS A 141 0.98 -3.43 -16.80
N ALA A 142 1.82 -3.08 -15.82
CA ALA A 142 1.36 -2.53 -14.56
C ALA A 142 0.69 -1.16 -14.75
N VAL A 143 1.27 -0.28 -15.57
CA VAL A 143 0.67 1.02 -15.92
C VAL A 143 -0.68 0.85 -16.58
N LYS A 144 -0.79 -0.01 -17.60
CA LYS A 144 -2.08 -0.28 -18.26
C LYS A 144 -3.13 -0.83 -17.31
N MET A 145 -2.74 -1.70 -16.39
CA MET A 145 -3.68 -2.23 -15.40
C MET A 145 -4.17 -1.12 -14.45
N ALA A 146 -3.28 -0.25 -13.99
CA ALA A 146 -3.64 0.89 -13.16
C ALA A 146 -4.58 1.86 -13.90
N GLU A 147 -4.28 2.17 -15.16
CA GLU A 147 -5.15 3.00 -16.02
C GLU A 147 -6.55 2.40 -16.18
N MET A 148 -6.65 1.08 -16.43
CA MET A 148 -7.95 0.39 -16.56
C MET A 148 -8.77 0.44 -15.27
N MET A 149 -8.11 0.52 -14.11
CA MET A 149 -8.75 0.61 -12.79
C MET A 149 -8.88 2.04 -12.28
N SER A 150 -8.46 3.04 -13.09
CA SER A 150 -8.47 4.46 -12.72
C SER A 150 -7.66 4.77 -11.45
N ILE A 151 -6.58 4.02 -11.20
CA ILE A 151 -5.68 4.22 -10.07
C ILE A 151 -4.44 5.00 -10.53
N PRO A 152 -4.07 6.10 -9.87
CA PRO A 152 -2.89 6.86 -10.24
C PRO A 152 -1.60 6.08 -10.00
N VAL A 153 -0.65 6.18 -10.94
CA VAL A 153 0.72 5.70 -10.75
C VAL A 153 1.54 6.87 -10.22
N LEU A 154 1.96 6.79 -8.96
CA LEU A 154 2.74 7.84 -8.27
C LEU A 154 4.15 7.95 -8.83
N GLY A 155 4.72 6.85 -9.29
CA GLY A 155 5.99 6.80 -9.97
C GLY A 155 6.66 5.42 -9.97
N LEU A 156 7.91 5.42 -10.44
CA LEU A 156 8.74 4.23 -10.58
C LEU A 156 9.90 4.26 -9.59
N VAL A 157 10.26 3.09 -9.06
CA VAL A 157 11.46 2.89 -8.26
C VAL A 157 12.28 1.77 -8.88
N GLU A 158 13.58 2.01 -9.06
CA GLU A 158 14.52 0.99 -9.48
C GLU A 158 15.31 0.47 -8.29
N ASN A 159 15.02 -0.75 -7.88
CA ASN A 159 15.78 -1.45 -6.84
C ASN A 159 16.99 -2.16 -7.46
N MET A 160 18.08 -2.28 -6.70
CA MET A 160 19.34 -2.89 -7.14
C MET A 160 19.96 -2.18 -8.36
N SER A 161 19.79 -0.85 -8.44
CA SER A 161 20.23 -0.04 -9.57
C SER A 161 21.76 -0.04 -9.72
N TYR A 162 22.47 -0.04 -8.60
CA TYR A 162 23.92 -0.05 -8.55
C TYR A 162 24.44 -0.66 -7.26
N PHE A 163 25.73 -1.00 -7.26
CA PHE A 163 26.47 -1.37 -6.04
C PHE A 163 27.56 -0.33 -5.82
N LYS A 164 27.56 0.32 -4.65
CA LYS A 164 28.62 1.24 -4.26
C LYS A 164 29.70 0.46 -3.52
N CYS A 165 30.90 0.41 -4.11
CA CYS A 165 32.02 -0.32 -3.52
C CYS A 165 32.55 0.43 -2.27
N PRO A 166 32.61 -0.22 -1.12
CA PRO A 166 33.05 0.42 0.13
C PRO A 166 34.52 0.84 0.13
N ASP A 167 35.37 0.24 -0.74
CA ASP A 167 36.81 0.51 -0.77
C ASP A 167 37.19 1.74 -1.58
N ASN A 168 36.36 2.13 -2.59
CA ASN A 168 36.72 3.18 -3.52
C ASN A 168 35.55 4.08 -3.93
N ASP A 169 34.39 3.93 -3.32
CA ASP A 169 33.15 4.68 -3.59
C ASP A 169 32.64 4.62 -5.03
N LYS A 170 33.21 3.76 -5.88
CA LYS A 170 32.75 3.58 -7.26
C LYS A 170 31.44 2.83 -7.31
N GLU A 171 30.58 3.27 -8.19
CA GLU A 171 29.32 2.60 -8.50
C GLU A 171 29.50 1.58 -9.63
N TYR A 172 29.02 0.37 -9.40
CA TYR A 172 29.04 -0.72 -10.36
C TYR A 172 27.61 -1.14 -10.70
N LYS A 173 27.29 -1.18 -11.95
CA LYS A 173 25.97 -1.60 -12.47
C LYS A 173 25.96 -3.12 -12.66
N ILE A 174 25.79 -3.84 -11.56
CA ILE A 174 25.89 -5.32 -11.52
C ILE A 174 24.88 -6.00 -12.44
N PHE A 175 23.68 -5.42 -12.58
CA PHE A 175 22.60 -5.97 -13.41
C PHE A 175 22.46 -5.26 -14.78
N GLY A 176 23.47 -4.51 -15.22
CA GLY A 176 23.46 -3.78 -16.48
C GLY A 176 23.09 -2.31 -16.34
N GLU A 177 22.99 -1.63 -17.47
CA GLU A 177 22.59 -0.24 -17.52
C GLU A 177 21.12 -0.06 -17.18
N SER A 178 20.80 1.03 -16.48
CA SER A 178 19.44 1.38 -16.14
C SER A 178 18.73 1.99 -17.35
N HIS A 179 17.53 1.53 -17.66
CA HIS A 179 16.65 2.10 -18.67
C HIS A 179 15.38 2.72 -18.05
N ILE A 180 15.35 2.89 -16.73
CA ILE A 180 14.16 3.34 -16.03
C ILE A 180 13.76 4.77 -16.41
N ASP A 181 14.71 5.64 -16.70
CA ASP A 181 14.43 7.03 -17.09
C ASP A 181 13.71 7.08 -18.45
N GLU A 182 14.16 6.27 -19.42
CA GLU A 182 13.52 6.14 -20.74
C GLU A 182 12.09 5.59 -20.62
N ILE A 183 11.92 4.61 -19.71
CA ILE A 183 10.62 4.01 -19.45
C ILE A 183 9.68 5.01 -18.76
N ALA A 184 10.20 5.77 -17.82
CA ALA A 184 9.46 6.81 -17.11
C ALA A 184 9.00 7.90 -18.10
N GLU A 185 9.88 8.38 -18.95
CA GLU A 185 9.55 9.36 -19.98
C GLU A 185 8.47 8.84 -20.93
N LYS A 186 8.61 7.61 -21.42
CA LYS A 186 7.62 6.96 -22.30
C LYS A 186 6.20 6.92 -21.73
N HIS A 187 6.08 6.75 -20.41
CA HIS A 187 4.79 6.64 -19.73
C HIS A 187 4.38 7.93 -18.99
N ASN A 188 5.14 9.02 -19.16
CA ASN A 188 4.95 10.29 -18.45
C ASN A 188 4.91 10.10 -16.92
N LEU A 189 5.80 9.28 -16.39
CA LEU A 189 5.95 8.97 -14.97
C LEU A 189 7.24 9.58 -14.41
N LYS A 190 7.32 9.66 -13.08
CA LYS A 190 8.53 10.10 -12.38
C LYS A 190 9.34 8.90 -11.90
N VAL A 191 10.66 8.98 -11.97
CA VAL A 191 11.54 8.08 -11.21
C VAL A 191 11.69 8.66 -9.80
N LEU A 192 11.17 7.95 -8.81
CA LEU A 192 11.14 8.38 -7.42
C LEU A 192 12.45 8.12 -6.71
N ALA A 193 13.06 6.95 -6.98
CA ALA A 193 14.36 6.56 -6.44
C ALA A 193 15.04 5.49 -7.28
N LYS A 194 16.40 5.49 -7.19
CA LYS A 194 17.27 4.39 -7.63
C LYS A 194 18.02 3.88 -6.41
N LEU A 195 17.74 2.65 -6.00
CA LEU A 195 18.27 2.09 -4.76
C LEU A 195 19.50 1.23 -5.02
N PRO A 196 20.51 1.31 -4.15
CA PRO A 196 21.71 0.49 -4.27
C PRO A 196 21.45 -0.97 -3.88
N ILE A 197 22.36 -1.84 -4.27
CA ILE A 197 22.55 -3.14 -3.65
C ILE A 197 23.30 -2.90 -2.36
N ASP A 198 22.61 -3.01 -1.21
CA ASP A 198 23.24 -2.87 0.09
C ASP A 198 23.07 -4.16 0.93
N PRO A 199 24.15 -4.91 1.17
CA PRO A 199 24.11 -6.11 2.01
C PRO A 199 23.63 -5.87 3.44
N LYS A 200 23.76 -4.62 3.96
CA LYS A 200 23.30 -4.25 5.30
C LYS A 200 21.79 -4.32 5.42
N ILE A 201 21.07 -3.95 4.35
CA ILE A 201 19.60 -4.03 4.31
C ILE A 201 19.17 -5.50 4.43
N SER A 202 19.74 -6.39 3.60
CA SER A 202 19.43 -7.82 3.67
C SER A 202 19.73 -8.40 5.04
N ALA A 203 20.87 -8.02 5.63
CA ALA A 203 21.25 -8.47 6.99
C ALA A 203 20.29 -7.92 8.06
N ALA A 204 19.76 -6.72 7.91
CA ALA A 204 18.76 -6.14 8.81
C ALA A 204 17.42 -6.90 8.72
N CYS A 205 16.94 -7.19 7.50
CA CYS A 205 15.72 -7.98 7.28
C CYS A 205 15.87 -9.40 7.87
N ASP A 206 16.99 -10.08 7.60
CA ASP A 206 17.22 -11.44 8.12
C ASP A 206 17.26 -11.52 9.65
N LYS A 207 17.69 -10.46 10.30
CA LYS A 207 17.72 -10.33 11.76
C LYS A 207 16.43 -9.80 12.37
N GLY A 208 15.43 -9.42 11.56
CA GLY A 208 14.20 -8.80 12.03
C GLY A 208 14.43 -7.41 12.64
N MET A 209 15.34 -6.64 12.05
CA MET A 209 15.82 -5.36 12.55
C MET A 209 15.75 -4.25 11.51
N ILE A 210 14.86 -4.37 10.52
CA ILE A 210 14.75 -3.39 9.42
C ILE A 210 14.42 -1.98 9.94
N GLU A 211 13.73 -1.86 11.06
CA GLU A 211 13.39 -0.58 11.68
C GLU A 211 14.63 0.19 12.22
N LEU A 212 15.76 -0.49 12.40
CA LEU A 212 17.02 0.13 12.82
C LEU A 212 17.89 0.53 11.63
N PHE A 213 17.51 0.13 10.42
CA PHE A 213 18.23 0.52 9.23
C PHE A 213 18.02 2.01 8.97
N ASP A 214 19.13 2.74 8.75
CA ASP A 214 19.15 4.15 8.46
C ASP A 214 19.60 4.38 7.01
N GLY A 215 18.79 5.10 6.23
CA GLY A 215 19.08 5.39 4.82
C GLY A 215 18.21 6.54 4.34
N ASP A 216 18.84 7.49 3.68
CA ASP A 216 18.28 8.77 3.22
C ASP A 216 17.62 8.69 1.83
N TRP A 217 17.64 7.52 1.18
CA TRP A 217 17.11 7.36 -0.19
C TRP A 217 15.61 7.56 -0.32
N PHE A 218 14.88 7.50 0.80
CA PHE A 218 13.41 7.51 0.84
C PHE A 218 12.82 8.88 1.20
N ASP A 219 13.64 9.86 1.58
CA ASP A 219 13.17 11.18 1.97
C ASP A 219 12.36 11.88 0.87
N ASN A 220 12.71 11.63 -0.40
CA ASN A 220 11.96 12.19 -1.53
C ASN A 220 10.60 11.50 -1.72
N ILE A 221 10.54 10.19 -1.49
CA ILE A 221 9.28 9.41 -1.64
C ILE A 221 8.32 9.80 -0.55
N SER A 222 8.79 9.89 0.69
CA SER A 222 7.99 10.31 1.83
C SER A 222 7.34 11.68 1.61
N LYS A 223 8.09 12.65 1.09
CA LYS A 223 7.56 13.98 0.72
C LYS A 223 6.48 13.92 -0.38
N ILE A 224 6.61 12.99 -1.33
CA ILE A 224 5.61 12.80 -2.38
C ILE A 224 4.32 12.22 -1.79
N LEU A 225 4.44 11.25 -0.88
CA LEU A 225 3.30 10.67 -0.18
C LEU A 225 2.59 11.71 0.68
N GLU A 226 3.33 12.52 1.47
CA GLU A 226 2.77 13.64 2.21
C GLU A 226 2.02 14.64 1.31
N SER A 227 2.57 14.94 0.15
CA SER A 227 1.93 15.86 -0.80
C SER A 227 0.67 15.29 -1.45
N SER A 228 0.50 13.98 -1.43
CA SER A 228 -0.72 13.30 -1.91
C SER A 228 -1.85 13.34 -0.88
N GLU A 229 -1.53 13.31 0.42
CA GLU A 229 -2.51 13.45 1.51
C GLU A 229 -3.26 14.78 1.49
N GLY A 230 -2.63 15.85 1.04
CA GLY A 230 -3.18 17.20 1.07
C GLY A 230 -4.21 17.53 -0.01
N LYS A 231 -4.69 16.57 -0.81
CA LYS A 231 -5.57 16.83 -1.96
C LYS A 231 -6.91 16.10 -1.95
N GLU A 232 -7.21 15.28 -0.98
CA GLU A 232 -8.55 14.70 -0.92
C GLU A 232 -9.55 15.64 -0.25
N MET A 233 -10.43 16.13 -1.10
CA MET A 233 -11.70 16.68 -0.70
C MET A 233 -12.57 15.51 -0.25
N MET A 234 -12.56 15.19 1.06
CA MET A 234 -13.42 14.17 1.62
C MET A 234 -14.87 14.62 1.47
N LYS A 235 -15.72 13.80 0.86
CA LYS A 235 -17.16 14.03 0.81
C LYS A 235 -17.85 13.16 1.84
N ILE A 236 -18.45 13.78 2.82
CA ILE A 236 -19.21 13.11 3.88
C ILE A 236 -20.70 13.26 3.56
N ALA A 237 -21.39 12.13 3.32
CA ALA A 237 -22.83 12.10 3.15
C ALA A 237 -23.52 11.82 4.48
N VAL A 238 -24.38 12.71 4.91
CA VAL A 238 -25.18 12.55 6.13
C VAL A 238 -26.65 12.47 5.78
N ALA A 239 -27.33 11.43 6.26
CA ALA A 239 -28.77 11.31 6.10
C ALA A 239 -29.46 12.42 6.89
N GLY A 240 -30.31 13.20 6.25
CA GLY A 240 -30.90 14.41 6.84
C GLY A 240 -32.41 14.51 6.64
N GLU A 241 -33.06 15.23 7.57
CA GLU A 241 -34.41 15.73 7.45
C GLU A 241 -34.33 17.26 7.59
N GLY A 242 -34.24 17.96 6.45
CA GLY A 242 -33.86 19.35 6.40
C GLY A 242 -32.38 19.53 6.82
N LYS A 243 -32.14 20.29 7.90
CA LYS A 243 -30.80 20.49 8.47
C LYS A 243 -30.45 19.55 9.65
N ASN A 244 -31.37 18.65 10.02
CA ASN A 244 -31.17 17.73 11.14
C ASN A 244 -30.69 16.36 10.62
N VAL A 245 -29.82 15.71 11.39
CA VAL A 245 -29.38 14.34 11.12
C VAL A 245 -30.51 13.39 11.50
N THR A 246 -30.81 12.40 10.64
CA THR A 246 -31.80 11.35 10.93
C THR A 246 -31.13 9.99 11.12
N GLU A 247 -31.72 9.16 11.97
CA GLU A 247 -31.21 7.80 12.24
C GLU A 247 -31.50 6.80 11.09
N HIS A 248 -32.36 7.19 10.13
CA HIS A 248 -32.82 6.30 9.07
C HIS A 248 -32.24 6.65 7.70
N PHE A 249 -31.09 6.09 7.37
CA PHE A 249 -30.39 6.35 6.11
C PHE A 249 -31.24 6.02 4.86
N GLY A 250 -32.05 4.96 4.89
CA GLY A 250 -32.89 4.52 3.77
C GLY A 250 -34.19 5.33 3.58
N HIS A 251 -34.62 6.08 4.58
CA HIS A 251 -35.89 6.83 4.59
C HIS A 251 -35.72 8.34 4.84
N CYS A 252 -34.48 8.83 4.80
CA CYS A 252 -34.23 10.26 4.92
C CYS A 252 -34.81 11.05 3.73
N VAL A 253 -35.16 12.29 3.95
CA VAL A 253 -35.70 13.17 2.91
C VAL A 253 -34.61 13.62 1.95
N ASN A 254 -33.42 13.83 2.47
CA ASN A 254 -32.26 14.31 1.70
C ASN A 254 -30.94 13.78 2.30
N PHE A 255 -29.89 13.80 1.49
CA PHE A 255 -28.53 13.67 1.96
C PHE A 255 -27.84 15.04 1.98
N LEU A 256 -27.23 15.38 3.08
CA LEU A 256 -26.33 16.53 3.20
C LEU A 256 -24.93 16.04 2.84
N ILE A 257 -24.37 16.57 1.79
CA ILE A 257 -23.02 16.25 1.31
C ILE A 257 -22.08 17.37 1.75
N TYR A 258 -21.18 17.07 2.65
CA TYR A 258 -20.15 18.00 3.09
C TYR A 258 -18.85 17.71 2.36
N SER A 259 -18.27 18.72 1.73
CA SER A 259 -16.89 18.65 1.25
C SER A 259 -15.97 19.13 2.37
N VAL A 260 -15.02 18.31 2.76
CA VAL A 260 -14.09 18.59 3.85
C VAL A 260 -12.67 18.63 3.30
N GLU A 261 -11.96 19.74 3.54
CA GLU A 261 -10.54 19.90 3.21
C GLU A 261 -9.78 20.26 4.51
N ASN A 262 -8.70 19.52 4.79
CA ASN A 262 -7.88 19.75 6.00
C ASN A 262 -8.70 19.80 7.31
N GLY A 263 -9.70 18.92 7.44
CA GLY A 263 -10.58 18.88 8.60
C GLY A 263 -11.63 20.01 8.68
N ASN A 264 -11.70 20.89 7.69
CA ASN A 264 -12.67 21.98 7.63
C ASN A 264 -13.71 21.73 6.55
N ILE A 265 -14.98 21.96 6.85
CA ILE A 265 -16.05 21.92 5.86
C ILE A 265 -15.89 23.11 4.91
N THR A 266 -15.66 22.84 3.64
CA THR A 266 -15.48 23.86 2.59
C THR A 266 -16.71 24.05 1.72
N ASN A 267 -17.59 23.03 1.66
CA ASN A 267 -18.85 23.10 0.92
C ASN A 267 -19.92 22.24 1.58
N GLU A 268 -21.20 22.67 1.45
CA GLU A 268 -22.38 21.93 1.86
C GLU A 268 -23.37 21.88 0.71
N GLU A 269 -23.82 20.71 0.34
CA GLU A 269 -24.80 20.47 -0.71
C GLU A 269 -25.90 19.53 -0.19
N SER A 270 -27.16 19.83 -0.49
CA SER A 270 -28.30 19.00 -0.14
C SER A 270 -28.83 18.28 -1.39
N ILE A 271 -28.78 16.96 -1.39
CA ILE A 271 -29.26 16.12 -2.49
C ILE A 271 -30.52 15.37 -2.02
N PRO A 272 -31.64 15.44 -2.75
CA PRO A 272 -32.84 14.66 -2.41
C PRO A 272 -32.54 13.16 -2.42
N ASN A 273 -33.05 12.44 -1.43
CA ASN A 273 -32.95 10.98 -1.43
C ASN A 273 -33.81 10.41 -2.59
N PRO A 274 -33.24 9.68 -3.56
CA PRO A 274 -33.98 9.13 -4.69
C PRO A 274 -34.97 8.01 -4.31
N GLY A 275 -35.01 7.61 -3.04
CA GLY A 275 -35.86 6.52 -2.55
C GLY A 275 -35.36 5.14 -2.99
N HIS A 276 -35.93 4.10 -2.41
CA HIS A 276 -35.66 2.72 -2.82
C HIS A 276 -36.26 2.44 -4.21
N LYS A 277 -35.42 2.45 -5.26
CA LYS A 277 -35.74 1.72 -6.49
C LYS A 277 -35.10 0.33 -6.39
N PRO A 278 -35.86 -0.76 -6.65
CA PRO A 278 -35.27 -2.10 -6.72
C PRO A 278 -34.26 -2.11 -7.87
N SER A 279 -32.98 -2.16 -7.59
CA SER A 279 -31.80 -2.20 -8.49
C SER A 279 -30.79 -1.06 -8.33
N PHE A 280 -30.93 -0.14 -7.42
CA PHE A 280 -29.91 0.88 -7.15
C PHE A 280 -29.27 0.57 -5.76
N LEU A 281 -28.12 -0.06 -5.79
CA LEU A 281 -27.12 0.10 -4.74
C LEU A 281 -26.36 1.41 -5.07
N PRO A 282 -26.20 2.32 -4.11
CA PRO A 282 -25.35 3.50 -4.35
C PRO A 282 -23.92 3.01 -4.59
N ASN A 283 -23.32 3.51 -5.68
CA ASN A 283 -21.89 3.38 -5.96
C ASN A 283 -21.10 4.15 -4.94
#